data_7ea98cbf084bb1019409e9df1897cdd3
#
_entry.id   7ea98cbf084bb1019409e9df1897cdd3
#
_cell.length_a   1.000
_cell.length_b   1.000
_cell.length_c   1.000
_cell.angle_alpha   90.00
_cell.angle_beta   90.00
_cell.angle_gamma   90.00
#
_symmetry.space_group_name_H-M   'P 1'
#
loop_
_entity.id
_entity.type
_entity.pdbx_description
1 polymer ?
#
loop_
_entity_poly.entity_id
_entity_poly.type
_entity_poly.pdbx_seq_one_letter_code
_entity_poly.pdbx_strand_id
1 'polypeptide(L)'
;MPIVDMSHEARRQFLSLPPEIADRFKELAAHLRANPHRLPPWCEVKSIGREGAKEVLRARVGEYRATYVFDGDVIRFTRFRLRKDIGYTALPKS
;
A
#
# COMPACT_ATOMS: atom_id res chain seq x y z
N MET A 1 -14.98 -12.18 -2.90
CA MET A 1 -14.02 -11.59 -1.98
C MET A 1 -12.68 -11.52 -2.65
N PRO A 2 -12.04 -10.37 -2.74
CA PRO A 2 -10.77 -10.29 -3.44
C PRO A 2 -9.65 -10.99 -2.68
N ILE A 3 -8.65 -11.37 -3.42
CA ILE A 3 -7.44 -11.95 -2.86
C ILE A 3 -6.47 -10.81 -2.59
N VAL A 4 -5.80 -10.85 -1.44
CA VAL A 4 -4.77 -9.86 -1.13
C VAL A 4 -3.43 -10.56 -1.17
N ASP A 5 -2.50 -9.98 -1.93
CA ASP A 5 -1.18 -10.56 -2.02
C ASP A 5 -0.13 -9.46 -2.16
N MET A 6 1.13 -9.81 -2.27
CA MET A 6 2.24 -8.86 -2.38
C MET A 6 3.18 -9.31 -3.46
N SER A 7 3.77 -8.33 -4.16
CA SER A 7 4.85 -8.64 -5.06
C SER A 7 6.06 -9.10 -4.23
N HIS A 8 7.02 -9.69 -4.90
CA HIS A 8 8.22 -10.17 -4.22
C HIS A 8 8.95 -9.02 -3.51
N GLU A 9 9.08 -7.91 -4.19
CA GLU A 9 9.76 -6.75 -3.63
C GLU A 9 8.98 -6.16 -2.45
N ALA A 10 7.66 -6.08 -2.58
CA ALA A 10 6.84 -5.56 -1.49
C ALA A 10 6.97 -6.45 -0.26
N ARG A 11 7.02 -7.76 -0.47
CA ARG A 11 7.16 -8.68 0.64
C ARG A 11 8.45 -8.44 1.41
N ARG A 12 9.54 -8.24 0.70
CA ARG A 12 10.82 -7.94 1.35
C ARG A 12 10.74 -6.65 2.16
N GLN A 13 10.14 -5.63 1.55
CA GLN A 13 9.99 -4.34 2.23
C GLN A 13 9.08 -4.45 3.44
N PHE A 14 8.01 -5.23 3.33
CA PHE A 14 7.08 -5.42 4.42
C PHE A 14 7.77 -6.04 5.63
N LEU A 15 8.65 -7.00 5.39
CA LEU A 15 9.36 -7.67 6.47
C LEU A 15 10.34 -6.76 7.20
N SER A 16 10.69 -5.63 6.59
CA SER A 16 11.58 -4.65 7.21
C SER A 16 10.83 -3.54 7.94
N LEU A 17 9.51 -3.56 7.92
CA LEU A 17 8.72 -2.50 8.57
C LEU A 17 8.75 -2.68 10.09
N PRO A 18 8.65 -1.57 10.83
CA PRO A 18 8.45 -1.68 12.28
C PRO A 18 7.19 -2.49 12.58
N PRO A 19 7.17 -3.26 13.66
CA PRO A 19 6.03 -4.14 13.93
C PRO A 19 4.68 -3.43 13.97
N GLU A 20 4.61 -2.26 14.59
CA GLU A 20 3.34 -1.56 14.68
C GLU A 20 2.86 -1.06 13.32
N ILE A 21 3.79 -0.70 12.44
CA ILE A 21 3.44 -0.29 11.09
C ILE A 21 2.97 -1.50 10.28
N ALA A 22 3.69 -2.61 10.40
CA ALA A 22 3.30 -3.84 9.73
C ALA A 22 1.91 -4.28 10.15
N ASP A 23 1.60 -4.18 11.45
CA ASP A 23 0.28 -4.56 11.95
C ASP A 23 -0.81 -3.68 11.36
N ARG A 24 -0.54 -2.39 11.21
CA ARG A 24 -1.52 -1.49 10.61
C ARG A 24 -1.78 -1.84 9.16
N PHE A 25 -0.75 -2.18 8.42
CA PHE A 25 -0.94 -2.59 7.02
C PHE A 25 -1.66 -3.93 6.93
N LYS A 26 -1.47 -4.81 7.90
CA LYS A 26 -2.24 -6.05 7.96
C LYS A 26 -3.72 -5.75 8.19
N GLU A 27 -4.02 -4.80 9.06
CA GLU A 27 -5.39 -4.38 9.29
C GLU A 27 -6.00 -3.80 8.02
N LEU A 28 -5.23 -3.00 7.31
CA LEU A 28 -5.69 -2.45 6.05
C LEU A 28 -5.99 -3.55 5.06
N ALA A 29 -5.10 -4.53 4.94
CA ALA A 29 -5.31 -5.64 4.03
C ALA A 29 -6.57 -6.41 4.37
N ALA A 30 -6.81 -6.65 5.66
CA ALA A 30 -8.01 -7.35 6.08
C ALA A 30 -9.27 -6.54 5.75
N HIS A 31 -9.20 -5.22 5.94
CA HIS A 31 -10.33 -4.36 5.63
C HIS A 31 -10.63 -4.37 4.13
N LEU A 32 -9.59 -4.26 3.31
CA LEU A 32 -9.77 -4.25 1.86
C LEU A 32 -10.27 -5.58 1.34
N ARG A 33 -9.87 -6.66 1.99
CA ARG A 33 -10.33 -7.98 1.60
C ARG A 33 -11.82 -8.13 1.82
N ALA A 34 -12.33 -7.55 2.90
CA ALA A 34 -13.75 -7.59 3.21
C ALA A 34 -14.53 -6.54 2.43
N ASN A 35 -13.95 -5.34 2.26
CA ASN A 35 -14.64 -4.21 1.65
C ASN A 35 -13.67 -3.42 0.77
N PRO A 36 -13.38 -3.91 -0.45
CA PRO A 36 -12.34 -3.27 -1.26
C PRO A 36 -12.68 -1.87 -1.71
N HIS A 37 -13.97 -1.51 -1.74
CA HIS A 37 -14.39 -0.18 -2.19
C HIS A 37 -14.63 0.77 -1.03
N ARG A 38 -14.51 0.29 0.19
CA ARG A 38 -14.80 1.13 1.35
C ARG A 38 -13.49 1.36 2.10
N LEU A 39 -13.06 2.61 2.12
CA LEU A 39 -11.79 2.94 2.75
C LEU A 39 -11.95 3.02 4.26
N PRO A 40 -10.95 2.55 5.00
CA PRO A 40 -11.02 2.65 6.46
C PRO A 40 -10.83 4.10 6.89
N PRO A 41 -11.53 4.52 7.95
CA PRO A 41 -11.42 5.91 8.38
C PRO A 41 -10.09 6.25 9.03
N TRP A 42 -9.34 5.26 9.46
CA TRP A 42 -8.08 5.48 10.16
C TRP A 42 -6.87 5.48 9.23
N CYS A 43 -7.08 5.31 7.93
CA CYS A 43 -5.98 5.21 6.98
C CYS A 43 -6.30 6.06 5.76
N GLU A 44 -5.38 6.93 5.41
CA GLU A 44 -5.56 7.77 4.23
C GLU A 44 -5.20 6.97 2.99
N VAL A 45 -6.13 6.85 2.06
CA VAL A 45 -5.91 6.12 0.81
C VAL A 45 -6.30 7.02 -0.34
N LYS A 46 -5.45 7.11 -1.34
CA LYS A 46 -5.71 7.92 -2.53
C LYS A 46 -5.48 7.12 -3.79
N SER A 47 -6.33 7.33 -4.77
CA SER A 47 -6.09 6.79 -6.10
C SER A 47 -5.03 7.66 -6.76
N ILE A 48 -3.96 7.05 -7.28
CA ILE A 48 -2.87 7.81 -7.87
C ILE A 48 -2.70 7.51 -9.36
N GLY A 49 -3.54 6.67 -9.92
CA GLY A 49 -3.49 6.42 -11.36
C GLY A 49 -4.16 5.12 -11.72
N ARG A 50 -4.00 4.76 -12.97
CA ARG A 50 -4.53 3.52 -13.49
C ARG A 50 -3.52 2.90 -14.43
N GLU A 51 -3.52 1.58 -14.48
CA GLU A 51 -2.73 0.83 -15.44
C GLU A 51 -3.70 -0.07 -16.18
N GLY A 52 -4.22 0.40 -17.29
CA GLY A 52 -5.25 -0.32 -18.01
C GLY A 52 -6.52 -0.36 -17.18
N ALA A 53 -7.03 -1.55 -16.90
CA ALA A 53 -8.21 -1.73 -16.09
C ALA A 53 -7.93 -1.71 -14.60
N LYS A 54 -6.66 -1.63 -14.21
CA LYS A 54 -6.27 -1.71 -12.80
C LYS A 54 -6.13 -0.32 -12.22
N GLU A 55 -6.64 -0.16 -11.02
CA GLU A 55 -6.50 1.11 -10.30
C GLU A 55 -5.30 1.02 -9.38
N VAL A 56 -4.49 2.07 -9.37
CA VAL A 56 -3.31 2.14 -8.51
C VAL A 56 -3.62 3.09 -7.36
N LEU A 57 -3.42 2.61 -6.14
CA LEU A 57 -3.76 3.38 -4.96
C LEU A 57 -2.57 3.43 -4.02
N ARG A 58 -2.58 4.44 -3.17
CA ARG A 58 -1.53 4.63 -2.19
C ARG A 58 -2.15 4.82 -0.82
N ALA A 59 -1.73 3.99 0.13
CA ALA A 59 -2.19 4.06 1.50
C ALA A 59 -1.08 4.61 2.37
N ARG A 60 -1.45 5.38 3.37
CA ARG A 60 -0.49 6.00 4.27
C ARG A 60 -0.78 5.59 5.69
N VAL A 61 0.26 5.11 6.39
CA VAL A 61 0.18 4.75 7.80
C VAL A 61 1.38 5.39 8.48
N GLY A 62 1.14 6.42 9.29
CA GLY A 62 2.21 7.15 9.94
C GLY A 62 3.14 7.77 8.90
N GLU A 63 4.42 7.45 9.00
CA GLU A 63 5.42 7.95 8.06
C GLU A 63 5.65 7.02 6.90
N TYR A 64 4.84 5.97 6.76
CA TYR A 64 5.04 4.96 5.73
C TYR A 64 3.94 4.99 4.71
N ARG A 65 4.26 4.61 3.49
CA ARG A 65 3.30 4.52 2.39
C ARG A 65 3.37 3.15 1.77
N ALA A 66 2.21 2.65 1.37
CA ALA A 66 2.11 1.42 0.61
C ALA A 66 1.40 1.72 -0.70
N THR A 67 1.89 1.14 -1.78
CA THR A 67 1.23 1.25 -3.07
C THR A 67 0.61 -0.10 -3.37
N TYR A 68 -0.64 -0.10 -3.81
CA TYR A 68 -1.27 -1.34 -4.21
C TYR A 68 -2.10 -1.13 -5.46
N VAL A 69 -2.34 -2.22 -6.15
CA VAL A 69 -3.09 -2.24 -7.40
C VAL A 69 -4.32 -3.08 -7.20
N PHE A 70 -5.46 -2.60 -7.64
CA PHE A 70 -6.73 -3.28 -7.47
C PHE A 70 -7.38 -3.44 -8.84
N ASP A 71 -7.68 -4.68 -9.22
CA ASP A 71 -8.31 -4.95 -10.51
C ASP A 71 -9.71 -5.55 -10.37
N GLY A 72 -10.25 -5.54 -9.16
CA GLY A 72 -11.58 -6.09 -8.90
C GLY A 72 -11.55 -7.47 -8.29
N ASP A 73 -10.51 -8.24 -8.56
CA ASP A 73 -10.36 -9.59 -8.03
C ASP A 73 -9.15 -9.74 -7.13
N VAL A 74 -8.11 -8.98 -7.39
CA VAL A 74 -6.86 -9.09 -6.66
C VAL A 74 -6.44 -7.70 -6.19
N ILE A 75 -6.03 -7.63 -4.93
CA ILE A 75 -5.40 -6.43 -4.38
C ILE A 75 -3.96 -6.82 -4.16
N ARG A 76 -3.05 -6.22 -4.91
CA ARG A 76 -1.64 -6.58 -4.82
C ARG A 76 -0.84 -5.40 -4.35
N PHE A 77 -0.19 -5.55 -3.20
CA PHE A 77 0.73 -4.53 -2.71
C PHE A 77 2.04 -4.67 -3.47
N THR A 78 2.52 -3.56 -4.02
CA THR A 78 3.71 -3.59 -4.85
C THR A 78 4.88 -2.87 -4.20
N ARG A 79 4.62 -2.05 -3.19
CA ARG A 79 5.70 -1.27 -2.58
C ARG A 79 5.31 -0.80 -1.20
N PHE A 80 6.27 -0.88 -0.27
CA PHE A 80 6.16 -0.26 1.05
C PHE A 80 7.38 0.63 1.23
N ARG A 81 7.19 1.89 1.56
CA ARG A 81 8.29 2.82 1.71
C ARG A 81 8.07 3.80 2.83
N LEU A 82 9.16 4.23 3.43
CA LEU A 82 9.13 5.33 4.35
C LEU A 82 8.86 6.60 3.53
N ARG A 83 7.96 7.42 3.99
CA ARG A 83 7.57 8.62 3.28
C ARG A 83 8.75 9.55 3.00
N LYS A 84 9.67 9.67 3.97
CA LYS A 84 10.85 10.51 3.80
C LYS A 84 11.75 9.99 2.69
N ASP A 85 11.89 8.68 2.59
CA ASP A 85 12.73 8.10 1.56
C ASP A 85 12.22 8.45 0.18
N ILE A 86 10.90 8.44 0.02
CA ILE A 86 10.30 8.81 -1.24
C ILE A 86 10.63 10.26 -1.57
N GLY A 87 10.52 11.13 -0.59
CA GLY A 87 10.81 12.53 -0.79
C GLY A 87 12.27 12.77 -1.15
N TYR A 88 13.16 12.09 -0.44
CA TYR A 88 14.59 12.27 -0.70
C TYR A 88 15.00 11.70 -2.03
N THR A 89 14.43 10.58 -2.40
CA THR A 89 14.80 10.03 -3.69
C THR A 89 14.31 10.89 -4.82
N ALA A 90 13.27 11.61 -4.62
CA ALA A 90 12.78 12.52 -5.64
C ALA A 90 13.67 13.75 -5.76
N LEU A 91 14.38 14.11 -4.70
CA LEU A 91 15.29 15.23 -4.71
C LEU A 91 16.64 14.75 -5.14
N PRO A 92 17.26 15.52 -5.89
CA PRO A 92 18.60 15.16 -6.29
C PRO A 92 19.43 15.23 -5.13
N LYS A 93 19.74 14.67 -4.48
CA LYS A 93 20.36 14.56 -3.49
C LYS A 93 21.32 15.19 -3.39
N SER A 94 21.42 15.50 -3.40
CA SER A 94 22.17 15.99 -3.24
C SER A 94 22.92 15.95 -2.87
#